data_2808bfa600d256335f68764ec7884621
#
_entry.id   2808bfa600d256335f68764ec7884621
#
_cell.length_a   1.000
_cell.length_b   1.000
_cell.length_c   1.000
_cell.angle_alpha   90.00
_cell.angle_beta   90.00
_cell.angle_gamma   90.00
#
_symmetry.space_group_name_H-M   'P 1'
#
loop_
_entity.id
_entity.type
_entity.pdbx_description
1 polymer ?
#
loop_
_entity_poly.entity_id
_entity_poly.type
_entity_poly.pdbx_seq_one_letter_code
_entity_poly.pdbx_strand_id
1 'polypeptide(L)'
;MLVRTLILYAVMLTCAVAFHDNTFAVFELKEELQMRFMNLWELFLQLEYVEPHQREIVYLEIEHLRSEIHQIIDQLILLDKAEH
;
A
#
# COMPACT_ATOMS: atom_id res chain seq x y z
N MET A 1 -19.61 4.55 6.59
CA MET A 1 -19.03 4.30 5.27
C MET A 1 -19.24 5.47 4.31
N LEU A 2 -20.45 6.01 4.25
CA LEU A 2 -20.73 7.16 3.38
C LEU A 2 -19.90 8.38 3.75
N VAL A 3 -19.74 8.64 5.05
CA VAL A 3 -18.96 9.78 5.52
C VAL A 3 -17.50 9.65 5.11
N ARG A 4 -16.94 8.46 5.22
CA ARG A 4 -15.56 8.21 4.84
C ARG A 4 -15.35 8.41 3.35
N THR A 5 -16.29 7.93 2.53
CA THR A 5 -16.24 8.10 1.08
C THR A 5 -16.34 9.57 0.70
N LEU A 6 -17.21 10.31 1.36
CA LEU A 6 -17.37 11.76 1.12
C LEU A 6 -16.10 12.52 1.50
N ILE A 7 -15.49 12.18 2.62
CA ILE A 7 -14.25 12.83 3.05
C ILE A 7 -13.13 12.55 2.03
N LEU A 8 -13.01 11.31 1.58
CA LEU A 8 -12.03 10.97 0.56
C LEU A 8 -12.26 11.72 -0.73
N TYR A 9 -13.51 11.84 -1.14
CA TYR A 9 -13.87 12.55 -2.36
C TYR A 9 -13.56 14.04 -2.24
N ALA A 10 -13.86 14.64 -1.09
CA ALA A 10 -13.56 16.05 -0.83
C ALA A 10 -12.06 16.29 -0.82
N VAL A 11 -11.27 15.39 -0.21
CA VAL A 11 -9.83 15.48 -0.21
C VAL A 11 -9.28 15.37 -1.61
N MET A 12 -9.82 14.47 -2.42
CA MET A 12 -9.41 14.31 -3.81
C MET A 12 -9.66 15.57 -4.62
N LEU A 13 -10.84 16.19 -4.48
CA LEU A 13 -11.16 17.41 -5.17
C LEU A 13 -10.24 18.56 -4.76
N THR A 14 -10.00 18.68 -3.46
CA THR A 14 -9.10 19.70 -2.92
C THR A 14 -7.69 19.52 -3.46
N CYS A 15 -7.19 18.30 -3.46
CA CYS A 15 -5.85 18.00 -3.96
C CYS A 15 -5.75 18.27 -5.47
N ALA A 16 -6.78 17.92 -6.23
CA ALA A 16 -6.79 18.14 -7.67
C ALA A 16 -6.75 19.64 -8.02
N VAL A 17 -7.36 20.47 -7.18
CA VAL A 17 -7.38 21.93 -7.38
C VAL A 17 -6.11 22.58 -6.85
N ALA A 18 -5.66 22.16 -5.68
CA ALA A 18 -4.55 22.81 -4.98
C ALA A 18 -3.17 22.37 -5.45
N PHE A 19 -3.04 21.13 -5.91
CA PHE A 19 -1.74 20.55 -6.23
C PHE A 19 -1.75 19.97 -7.63
N HIS A 20 -1.00 20.59 -8.51
CA HIS A 20 -0.71 20.05 -9.84
C HIS A 20 0.47 19.07 -9.80
N ASP A 21 1.01 18.81 -8.61
CA ASP A 21 2.13 17.93 -8.43
C ASP A 21 1.67 16.52 -8.06
N ASN A 22 2.62 15.67 -7.70
CA ASN A 22 2.40 14.27 -7.40
C ASN A 22 2.04 14.01 -5.94
N THR A 23 1.70 15.06 -5.17
CA THR A 23 1.47 14.93 -3.73
C THR A 23 0.36 13.94 -3.40
N PHE A 24 -0.74 14.00 -4.16
CA PHE A 24 -1.85 13.07 -3.93
C PHE A 24 -1.45 11.63 -4.27
N ALA A 25 -0.73 11.45 -5.36
CA ALA A 25 -0.26 10.12 -5.74
C ALA A 25 0.69 9.54 -4.70
N VAL A 26 1.58 10.36 -4.17
CA VAL A 26 2.50 9.93 -3.10
C VAL A 26 1.73 9.53 -1.86
N PHE A 27 0.74 10.33 -1.47
CA PHE A 27 -0.08 10.03 -0.29
C PHE A 27 -0.82 8.71 -0.46
N GLU A 28 -1.42 8.50 -1.63
CA GLU A 28 -2.17 7.29 -1.92
C GLU A 28 -1.26 6.06 -1.91
N LEU A 29 -0.08 6.17 -2.50
CA LEU A 29 0.88 5.07 -2.50
C LEU A 29 1.37 4.73 -1.09
N LYS A 30 1.57 5.74 -0.26
CA LYS A 30 1.98 5.50 1.13
C LYS A 30 0.89 4.80 1.92
N GLU A 31 -0.38 5.13 1.68
CA GLU A 31 -1.48 4.42 2.32
C GLU A 31 -1.55 2.97 1.87
N GLU A 32 -1.39 2.71 0.57
CA GLU A 32 -1.36 1.35 0.06
C GLU A 32 -0.20 0.57 0.64
N LEU A 33 0.96 1.20 0.75
CA LEU A 33 2.14 0.57 1.32
C LEU A 33 1.88 0.17 2.77
N GLN A 34 1.27 1.06 3.55
CA GLN A 34 0.95 0.78 4.94
C GLN A 34 0.00 -0.40 5.07
N MET A 35 -1.04 -0.46 4.23
CA MET A 35 -1.98 -1.57 4.24
C MET A 35 -1.30 -2.89 3.91
N ARG A 36 -0.38 -2.87 2.95
CA ARG A 36 0.35 -4.08 2.58
C ARG A 36 1.31 -4.54 3.67
N PHE A 37 1.92 -3.61 4.39
CA PHE A 37 2.73 -3.98 5.55
C PHE A 37 1.90 -4.61 6.65
N MET A 38 0.69 -4.13 6.88
CA MET A 38 -0.21 -4.73 7.85
C MET A 38 -0.61 -6.15 7.44
N ASN A 39 -0.89 -6.34 6.15
CA ASN A 39 -1.21 -7.67 5.62
C ASN A 39 -0.01 -8.61 5.75
N LEU A 40 1.19 -8.10 5.48
CA LEU A 40 2.41 -8.89 5.63
C LEU A 40 2.60 -9.33 7.08
N TRP A 41 2.35 -8.44 8.02
CA TRP A 41 2.43 -8.75 9.44
C TRP A 41 1.46 -9.86 9.81
N GLU A 42 0.23 -9.78 9.32
CA GLU A 42 -0.78 -10.82 9.57
C GLU A 42 -0.34 -12.17 9.01
N LEU A 43 0.26 -12.18 7.83
CA LEU A 43 0.77 -13.43 7.24
C LEU A 43 1.89 -14.03 8.09
N PHE A 44 2.79 -13.20 8.60
CA PHE A 44 3.83 -13.70 9.51
C PHE A 44 3.24 -14.29 10.78
N LEU A 45 2.19 -13.66 11.31
CA LEU A 45 1.51 -14.22 12.49
C LEU A 45 0.85 -15.55 12.17
N GLN A 46 0.28 -15.69 10.97
CA GLN A 46 -0.34 -16.94 10.55
C GLN A 46 0.67 -18.08 10.50
N LEU A 47 1.92 -17.81 10.17
CA LEU A 47 2.95 -18.84 10.11
C LEU A 47 3.13 -19.58 11.44
N GLU A 48 2.81 -18.93 12.55
CA GLU A 48 2.91 -19.55 13.86
C GLU A 48 1.81 -20.56 14.13
N TYR A 49 0.66 -20.42 13.44
CA TYR A 49 -0.53 -21.20 13.71
C TYR A 49 -0.89 -22.19 12.62
N VAL A 50 -0.33 -22.03 11.41
CA VAL A 50 -0.65 -22.95 10.33
C VAL A 50 0.14 -24.24 10.45
N GLU A 51 -0.44 -25.30 9.93
CA GLU A 51 0.21 -26.60 9.90
C GLU A 51 1.36 -26.60 8.90
N PRO A 52 2.39 -27.45 9.11
CA PRO A 52 3.58 -27.45 8.26
C PRO A 52 3.31 -27.54 6.77
N HIS A 53 2.29 -28.31 6.37
CA HIS A 53 1.98 -28.47 4.94
C HIS A 53 1.33 -27.25 4.33
N GLN A 54 0.81 -26.33 5.16
CA GLN A 54 0.19 -25.10 4.70
C GLN A 54 1.16 -23.92 4.70
N ARG A 55 2.33 -24.07 5.31
CA ARG A 55 3.32 -23.01 5.38
C ARG A 55 3.80 -22.55 4.01
N GLU A 56 3.91 -23.48 3.08
CA GLU A 56 4.38 -23.15 1.74
C GLU A 56 3.42 -22.18 1.05
N ILE A 57 2.12 -22.38 1.23
CA ILE A 57 1.11 -21.47 0.67
C ILE A 57 1.26 -20.08 1.25
N VAL A 58 1.48 -19.99 2.56
CA VAL A 58 1.67 -18.70 3.23
C VAL A 58 2.96 -18.02 2.74
N TYR A 59 4.03 -18.78 2.56
CA TYR A 59 5.27 -18.23 2.02
C TYR A 59 5.08 -17.66 0.62
N LEU A 60 4.29 -18.32 -0.22
CA LEU A 60 4.00 -17.81 -1.56
C LEU A 60 3.23 -16.49 -1.50
N GLU A 61 2.27 -16.40 -0.57
CA GLU A 61 1.54 -15.14 -0.38
C GLU A 61 2.45 -14.03 0.11
N ILE A 62 3.37 -14.34 1.02
CA ILE A 62 4.36 -13.38 1.51
C ILE A 62 5.23 -12.89 0.36
N GLU A 63 5.69 -13.78 -0.50
CA GLU A 63 6.52 -13.40 -1.66
C GLU A 63 5.74 -12.51 -2.63
N HIS A 64 4.49 -12.84 -2.88
CA HIS A 64 3.65 -12.01 -3.73
C HIS A 64 3.47 -10.61 -3.14
N LEU A 65 3.20 -10.54 -1.85
CA LEU A 65 3.00 -9.27 -1.16
C LEU A 65 4.29 -8.45 -1.12
N ARG A 66 5.43 -9.10 -0.92
CA ARG A 66 6.73 -8.43 -0.99
C ARG A 66 6.95 -7.80 -2.35
N SER A 67 6.60 -8.52 -3.42
CA SER A 67 6.73 -8.01 -4.77
C SER A 67 5.87 -6.75 -4.97
N GLU A 68 4.63 -6.77 -4.47
CA GLU A 68 3.76 -5.59 -4.54
C GLU A 68 4.34 -4.41 -3.77
N ILE A 69 4.88 -4.68 -2.59
CA ILE A 69 5.52 -3.64 -1.77
C ILE A 69 6.69 -3.01 -2.52
N HIS A 70 7.52 -3.82 -3.14
CA HIS A 70 8.65 -3.32 -3.94
C HIS A 70 8.19 -2.45 -5.09
N GLN A 71 7.11 -2.84 -5.76
CA GLN A 71 6.57 -2.03 -6.86
C GLN A 71 6.11 -0.67 -6.37
N ILE A 72 5.45 -0.62 -5.21
CA ILE A 72 4.99 0.64 -4.65
C ILE A 72 6.18 1.51 -4.26
N ILE A 73 7.20 0.92 -3.65
CA ILE A 73 8.40 1.65 -3.27
C ILE A 73 9.09 2.23 -4.51
N ASP A 74 9.20 1.43 -5.58
CA ASP A 74 9.80 1.90 -6.83
C ASP A 74 9.02 3.08 -7.41
N GLN A 75 7.70 3.02 -7.37
CA GLN A 75 6.88 4.13 -7.84
C GLN A 75 7.08 5.39 -6.99
N LEU A 76 7.19 5.22 -5.67
CA LEU A 76 7.45 6.34 -4.78
C LEU A 76 8.80 6.98 -5.08
N ILE A 77 9.82 6.17 -5.35
CA ILE A 77 11.15 6.66 -5.69
C ILE A 77 11.10 7.44 -7.00
N LEU A 78 10.37 6.94 -8.00
CA LEU A 78 10.25 7.63 -9.28
C LEU A 78 9.53 8.97 -9.12
N LEU A 79 8.48 9.03 -8.31
CA LEU A 79 7.77 10.28 -8.07
C LEU A 79 8.65 11.29 -7.32
N ASP A 80 9.44 10.82 -6.37
CA ASP A 80 10.36 11.68 -5.63
C ASP A 80 11.41 12.27 -6.56
N LYS A 81 11.96 11.47 -7.48
CA LYS A 81 12.93 11.95 -8.46
C LYS A 81 12.32 12.95 -9.43
N ALA A 82 11.04 12.76 -9.78
CA ALA A 82 10.37 13.66 -10.71
C ALA A 82 10.17 15.05 -10.13
N GLU A 83 10.10 15.18 -8.80
CA GLU A 83 9.94 16.48 -8.14
C GLU A 83 11.25 17.24 -8.01
N HIS A 84 12.36 16.57 -8.15
CA HIS A 84 13.68 17.16 -8.08
C HIS A 84 14.26 17.36 -9.47
#